data_5173a0f52fb0f246d957048f72d8fd88
#
_entry.id   5173a0f52fb0f246d957048f72d8fd88
#
_cell.length_a   1.000
_cell.length_b   1.000
_cell.length_c   1.000
_cell.angle_alpha   90.00
_cell.angle_beta   90.00
_cell.angle_gamma   90.00
#
_symmetry.space_group_name_H-M   'P 1'
#
loop_
_entity.id
_entity.type
_entity.pdbx_description
1 polymer ?
#
loop_
_entity_poly.entity_id
_entity_poly.type
_entity_poly.pdbx_seq_one_letter_code
_entity_poly.pdbx_strand_id
1 'polypeptide(L)'
;MTPGHLVTNRRKFEQQRVKDGRKHVVEYFHQIDDGYSHLAAQALKSLAARYDIELRCHLVTGPQGKNSAEPELLIGLSRYDSSLIAPEYGLNFPKQTDAPKPALLELASMILAAQSQESFIHCAAAVGDALWGGGLKQLKALAKQYGEMPKSDLAATLEAGNAHRAALKHYSGGMFYYGEEWYWGVDRLHYLETRLGELGADLQPQQPLVMPRPTRVAADLKDTGTLTLEVYPSLRSPYSAMIFDQVVALAKNTCVTLSVRPVLPMVMRGVPATREKGLYIFSDACREARYDKVRFGNFYDPIGEPVRRCYSLYPWACEQGKGTELLSSFLRAAFAEGVNTNNDRGLRKVVEAAGLDWAVAKTIVGNDGWQQSLEENRLAMYEAGLWGVPSMRLLDEKGDELLALWGQDRLWLFAREIQRQLAARQHK
;
A
#
# COMPACT_ATOMS: atom_id res chain seq x y z
N MET A 1 -3.75 -17.27 -3.10
CA MET A 1 -2.91 -18.11 -4.00
C MET A 1 -1.89 -18.84 -3.15
N THR A 2 -1.93 -20.17 -3.13
CA THR A 2 -0.94 -20.94 -2.35
C THR A 2 0.46 -20.76 -2.93
N PRO A 3 1.54 -20.85 -2.13
CA PRO A 3 2.91 -20.74 -2.64
C PRO A 3 3.19 -21.66 -3.82
N GLY A 4 2.73 -22.91 -3.77
CA GLY A 4 2.91 -23.88 -4.87
C GLY A 4 2.22 -23.47 -6.17
N HIS A 5 1.06 -22.85 -6.11
CA HIS A 5 0.36 -22.36 -7.30
C HIS A 5 1.11 -21.18 -7.94
N LEU A 6 1.63 -20.25 -7.13
CA LEU A 6 2.44 -19.13 -7.62
C LEU A 6 3.71 -19.63 -8.35
N VAL A 7 4.45 -20.55 -7.73
CA VAL A 7 5.66 -21.14 -8.33
C VAL A 7 5.34 -21.84 -9.64
N THR A 8 4.23 -22.58 -9.69
CA THR A 8 3.79 -23.28 -10.90
C THR A 8 3.45 -22.30 -12.03
N ASN A 9 2.73 -21.20 -11.73
CA ASN A 9 2.37 -20.20 -12.73
C ASN A 9 3.62 -19.47 -13.26
N ARG A 10 4.52 -19.05 -12.37
CA ARG A 10 5.79 -18.42 -12.76
C ARG A 10 6.61 -19.33 -13.67
N ARG A 11 6.71 -20.63 -13.35
CA ARG A 11 7.42 -21.60 -14.17
C ARG A 11 6.77 -21.78 -15.55
N LYS A 12 5.44 -21.88 -15.62
CA LYS A 12 4.71 -21.99 -16.90
C LYS A 12 4.93 -20.75 -17.77
N PHE A 13 4.81 -19.55 -17.18
CA PHE A 13 5.06 -18.31 -17.89
C PHE A 13 6.49 -18.28 -18.47
N GLU A 14 7.49 -18.63 -17.66
CA GLU A 14 8.90 -18.61 -18.10
C GLU A 14 9.17 -19.64 -19.18
N GLN A 15 8.65 -20.85 -19.05
CA GLN A 15 8.77 -21.89 -20.09
C GLN A 15 8.17 -21.42 -21.41
N GLN A 16 7.00 -20.74 -21.36
CA GLN A 16 6.37 -20.21 -22.57
C GLN A 16 7.18 -19.04 -23.15
N ARG A 17 7.69 -18.13 -22.31
CA ARG A 17 8.57 -17.03 -22.76
C ARG A 17 9.79 -17.54 -23.52
N VAL A 18 10.50 -18.52 -22.92
CA VAL A 18 11.70 -19.12 -23.54
C VAL A 18 11.35 -19.84 -24.85
N LYS A 19 10.26 -20.62 -24.86
CA LYS A 19 9.79 -21.32 -26.07
C LYS A 19 9.49 -20.35 -27.23
N ASP A 20 8.91 -19.20 -26.92
CA ASP A 20 8.55 -18.16 -27.89
C ASP A 20 9.74 -17.26 -28.26
N GLY A 21 10.91 -17.43 -27.66
CA GLY A 21 12.08 -16.58 -27.87
C GLY A 21 11.86 -15.11 -27.44
N ARG A 22 10.92 -14.85 -26.50
CA ARG A 22 10.59 -13.48 -26.09
C ARG A 22 11.56 -12.96 -25.04
N LYS A 23 11.87 -11.66 -25.12
CA LYS A 23 12.59 -10.94 -24.05
C LYS A 23 11.75 -10.90 -22.76
N HIS A 24 12.39 -10.53 -21.66
CA HIS A 24 11.69 -10.13 -20.44
C HIS A 24 11.04 -8.76 -20.67
N VAL A 25 9.72 -8.72 -20.87
CA VAL A 25 8.96 -7.47 -21.05
C VAL A 25 8.37 -7.05 -19.72
N VAL A 26 8.81 -5.90 -19.21
CA VAL A 26 8.24 -5.24 -18.03
C VAL A 26 7.42 -4.05 -18.52
N GLU A 27 6.14 -4.02 -18.17
CA GLU A 27 5.25 -2.90 -18.51
C GLU A 27 5.12 -1.95 -17.33
N TYR A 28 5.22 -0.65 -17.58
CA TYR A 28 5.07 0.40 -16.56
C TYR A 28 3.92 1.33 -16.95
N PHE A 29 3.01 1.56 -16.00
CA PHE A 29 1.81 2.38 -16.16
C PHE A 29 1.94 3.67 -15.36
N HIS A 30 2.24 4.78 -16.05
CA HIS A 30 2.52 6.08 -15.44
C HIS A 30 1.28 6.96 -15.38
N GLN A 31 0.90 7.38 -14.18
CA GLN A 31 -0.14 8.37 -13.94
C GLN A 31 0.53 9.70 -13.59
N ILE A 32 0.29 10.74 -14.40
CA ILE A 32 1.05 11.98 -14.31
C ILE A 32 0.83 12.79 -13.03
N ASP A 33 -0.36 12.72 -12.44
CA ASP A 33 -0.78 13.42 -11.22
C ASP A 33 -0.63 12.57 -9.94
N ASP A 34 0.11 11.47 -10.03
CA ASP A 34 0.36 10.56 -8.90
C ASP A 34 1.83 10.62 -8.44
N GLY A 35 2.04 10.92 -7.15
CA GLY A 35 3.37 10.99 -6.55
C GLY A 35 4.13 9.67 -6.63
N TYR A 36 3.47 8.53 -6.44
CA TYR A 36 4.11 7.21 -6.55
C TYR A 36 4.58 6.90 -7.96
N SER A 37 3.83 7.36 -8.98
CA SER A 37 4.26 7.26 -10.37
C SER A 37 5.51 8.09 -10.62
N HIS A 38 5.61 9.29 -10.04
CA HIS A 38 6.84 10.09 -10.18
C HIS A 38 8.04 9.44 -9.48
N LEU A 39 7.86 8.89 -8.27
CA LEU A 39 8.95 8.14 -7.62
C LEU A 39 9.40 6.94 -8.46
N ALA A 40 8.45 6.18 -9.00
CA ALA A 40 8.74 5.03 -9.86
C ALA A 40 9.45 5.45 -11.17
N ALA A 41 9.09 6.59 -11.75
CA ALA A 41 9.73 7.13 -12.96
C ALA A 41 11.23 7.40 -12.76
N GLN A 42 11.65 7.80 -11.57
CA GLN A 42 13.06 8.03 -11.25
C GLN A 42 13.90 6.73 -11.23
N ALA A 43 13.25 5.58 -11.05
CA ALA A 43 13.93 4.28 -11.08
C ALA A 43 14.10 3.69 -12.49
N LEU A 44 13.32 4.15 -13.48
CA LEU A 44 13.22 3.50 -14.81
C LEU A 44 14.57 3.36 -15.52
N LYS A 45 15.38 4.41 -15.52
CA LYS A 45 16.69 4.42 -16.17
C LYS A 45 17.63 3.38 -15.54
N SER A 46 17.67 3.33 -14.22
CA SER A 46 18.52 2.39 -13.48
C SER A 46 18.05 0.95 -13.66
N LEU A 47 16.74 0.71 -13.68
CA LEU A 47 16.18 -0.62 -13.97
C LEU A 47 16.51 -1.08 -15.39
N ALA A 48 16.32 -0.22 -16.41
CA ALA A 48 16.62 -0.53 -17.80
C ALA A 48 18.12 -0.78 -18.03
N ALA A 49 19.00 -0.09 -17.29
CA ALA A 49 20.45 -0.29 -17.40
C ALA A 49 20.95 -1.55 -16.69
N ARG A 50 20.25 -1.99 -15.64
CA ARG A 50 20.69 -3.11 -14.83
C ARG A 50 20.16 -4.45 -15.28
N TYR A 51 18.93 -4.51 -15.76
CA TYR A 51 18.27 -5.75 -16.11
C TYR A 51 18.15 -5.93 -17.62
N ASP A 52 18.37 -7.15 -18.13
CA ASP A 52 18.11 -7.51 -19.53
C ASP A 52 16.59 -7.62 -19.76
N ILE A 53 15.95 -6.47 -19.84
CA ILE A 53 14.50 -6.31 -20.00
C ILE A 53 14.17 -5.37 -21.15
N GLU A 54 13.02 -5.56 -21.73
CA GLU A 54 12.32 -4.55 -22.55
C GLU A 54 11.32 -3.84 -21.65
N LEU A 55 11.56 -2.56 -21.36
CA LEU A 55 10.67 -1.74 -20.53
C LEU A 55 9.70 -0.98 -21.43
N ARG A 56 8.39 -1.24 -21.27
CA ARG A 56 7.31 -0.58 -22.00
C ARG A 56 6.54 0.34 -21.08
N CYS A 57 6.50 1.62 -21.42
CA CYS A 57 5.85 2.66 -20.62
C CYS A 57 4.53 3.09 -21.26
N HIS A 58 3.49 3.20 -20.46
CA HIS A 58 2.14 3.59 -20.85
C HIS A 58 1.66 4.74 -19.99
N LEU A 59 1.12 5.80 -20.59
CA LEU A 59 0.41 6.84 -19.86
C LEU A 59 -1.01 6.38 -19.53
N VAL A 60 -1.43 6.62 -18.30
CA VAL A 60 -2.75 6.25 -17.79
C VAL A 60 -3.35 7.37 -16.93
N THR A 61 -4.66 7.37 -16.80
CA THR A 61 -5.37 8.17 -15.80
C THR A 61 -5.46 7.44 -14.47
N GLY A 62 -5.76 8.17 -13.40
CA GLY A 62 -6.02 7.59 -12.08
C GLY A 62 -7.22 6.63 -12.05
N PRO A 63 -7.42 5.93 -10.92
CA PRO A 63 -8.59 5.09 -10.70
C PRO A 63 -9.89 5.87 -10.90
N GLN A 64 -10.88 5.24 -11.53
CA GLN A 64 -12.18 5.85 -11.80
C GLN A 64 -13.34 4.98 -11.30
N GLY A 65 -14.50 5.60 -11.11
CA GLY A 65 -15.73 4.93 -10.73
C GLY A 65 -15.57 4.11 -9.44
N LYS A 66 -15.96 2.83 -9.48
CA LYS A 66 -15.93 1.93 -8.31
C LYS A 66 -14.51 1.64 -7.75
N ASN A 67 -13.46 2.00 -8.46
CA ASN A 67 -12.07 1.85 -8.01
C ASN A 67 -11.54 3.10 -7.30
N SER A 68 -12.21 4.26 -7.45
CA SER A 68 -11.85 5.54 -6.86
C SER A 68 -12.69 5.77 -5.61
N ALA A 69 -12.29 5.18 -4.49
CA ALA A 69 -12.86 5.50 -3.19
C ALA A 69 -12.11 6.70 -2.61
N GLU A 70 -12.84 7.69 -2.09
CA GLU A 70 -12.28 8.88 -1.45
C GLU A 70 -11.15 9.53 -2.27
N PRO A 71 -11.40 9.94 -3.54
CA PRO A 71 -10.33 10.34 -4.46
C PRO A 71 -9.53 11.55 -3.97
N GLU A 72 -10.18 12.52 -3.31
CA GLU A 72 -9.50 13.71 -2.79
C GLU A 72 -8.51 13.36 -1.66
N LEU A 73 -8.92 12.51 -0.73
CA LEU A 73 -8.06 12.04 0.35
C LEU A 73 -6.89 11.21 -0.20
N LEU A 74 -7.15 10.36 -1.19
CA LEU A 74 -6.11 9.54 -1.80
C LEU A 74 -5.03 10.40 -2.46
N ILE A 75 -5.41 11.43 -3.21
CA ILE A 75 -4.45 12.32 -3.89
C ILE A 75 -3.61 13.10 -2.86
N GLY A 76 -4.23 13.65 -1.83
CA GLY A 76 -3.53 14.34 -0.75
C GLY A 76 -2.53 13.44 -0.03
N LEU A 77 -2.98 12.26 0.35
CA LEU A 77 -2.18 11.27 1.05
C LEU A 77 -1.02 10.76 0.18
N SER A 78 -1.22 10.51 -1.12
CA SER A 78 -0.15 10.03 -1.99
C SER A 78 0.99 11.03 -2.14
N ARG A 79 0.68 12.34 -2.18
CA ARG A 79 1.70 13.40 -2.18
C ARG A 79 2.48 13.45 -0.87
N TYR A 80 1.76 13.46 0.25
CA TYR A 80 2.37 13.48 1.57
C TYR A 80 3.28 12.27 1.78
N ASP A 81 2.78 11.08 1.55
CA ASP A 81 3.53 9.83 1.70
C ASP A 81 4.74 9.79 0.76
N SER A 82 4.59 10.17 -0.53
CA SER A 82 5.71 10.25 -1.47
C SER A 82 6.82 11.18 -0.97
N SER A 83 6.48 12.31 -0.35
CA SER A 83 7.47 13.25 0.20
C SER A 83 8.26 12.66 1.37
N LEU A 84 7.65 11.76 2.13
CA LEU A 84 8.28 11.11 3.29
C LEU A 84 9.14 9.91 2.88
N ILE A 85 8.70 9.12 1.89
CA ILE A 85 9.43 7.92 1.48
C ILE A 85 10.54 8.19 0.46
N ALA A 86 10.44 9.25 -0.35
CA ALA A 86 11.42 9.55 -1.39
C ALA A 86 12.87 9.54 -0.90
N PRO A 87 13.25 10.24 0.22
CA PRO A 87 14.62 10.23 0.72
C PRO A 87 15.12 8.84 1.09
N GLU A 88 14.22 7.94 1.54
CA GLU A 88 14.54 6.59 1.98
C GLU A 88 14.94 5.67 0.83
N TYR A 89 14.45 5.99 -0.36
CA TYR A 89 14.80 5.32 -1.61
C TYR A 89 15.91 6.06 -2.40
N GLY A 90 16.47 7.14 -1.84
CA GLY A 90 17.43 8.00 -2.55
C GLY A 90 16.79 8.75 -3.72
N LEU A 91 15.50 9.03 -3.65
CA LEU A 91 14.70 9.71 -4.66
C LEU A 91 14.32 11.12 -4.22
N ASN A 92 13.81 11.91 -5.15
CA ASN A 92 13.39 13.28 -4.91
C ASN A 92 11.88 13.43 -4.98
N PHE A 93 11.29 14.12 -4.01
CA PHE A 93 9.93 14.61 -4.05
C PHE A 93 9.82 15.85 -3.16
N PRO A 94 9.10 16.92 -3.56
CA PRO A 94 8.97 18.13 -2.75
C PRO A 94 8.27 17.86 -1.41
N LYS A 95 8.72 18.47 -0.32
CA LYS A 95 8.15 18.27 1.02
C LYS A 95 6.75 18.87 1.17
N GLN A 96 6.47 19.96 0.49
CA GLN A 96 5.16 20.61 0.48
C GLN A 96 4.75 20.77 -0.98
N THR A 97 3.69 20.06 -1.38
CA THR A 97 3.17 20.14 -2.72
C THR A 97 1.67 20.35 -2.69
N ASP A 98 1.27 21.45 -3.32
CA ASP A 98 -0.10 21.56 -3.81
C ASP A 98 -0.31 20.62 -5.00
N ALA A 99 -1.58 20.35 -5.33
CA ALA A 99 -1.90 19.66 -6.57
C ALA A 99 -1.33 20.45 -7.77
N PRO A 100 -0.64 19.80 -8.70
CA PRO A 100 -0.16 20.48 -9.89
C PRO A 100 -1.29 21.17 -10.64
N LYS A 101 -1.04 22.38 -11.13
CA LYS A 101 -2.05 23.14 -11.88
C LYS A 101 -2.44 22.39 -13.15
N PRO A 102 -3.73 22.40 -13.56
CA PRO A 102 -4.20 21.66 -14.73
C PRO A 102 -3.38 21.91 -16.02
N ALA A 103 -2.97 23.17 -16.26
CA ALA A 103 -2.14 23.51 -17.41
C ALA A 103 -0.74 22.90 -17.37
N LEU A 104 -0.16 22.68 -16.20
CA LEU A 104 1.13 22.00 -16.05
C LEU A 104 0.97 20.49 -16.25
N LEU A 105 -0.11 19.90 -15.70
CA LEU A 105 -0.45 18.50 -15.93
C LEU A 105 -0.65 18.21 -17.41
N GLU A 106 -1.38 19.06 -18.12
CA GLU A 106 -1.62 18.92 -19.55
C GLU A 106 -0.31 18.96 -20.33
N LEU A 107 0.53 19.97 -20.11
CA LEU A 107 1.83 20.12 -20.78
C LEU A 107 2.74 18.93 -20.48
N ALA A 108 2.87 18.51 -19.23
CA ALA A 108 3.67 17.34 -18.86
C ALA A 108 3.15 16.05 -19.53
N SER A 109 1.83 15.88 -19.59
CA SER A 109 1.21 14.74 -20.30
C SER A 109 1.51 14.76 -21.81
N MET A 110 1.44 15.92 -22.45
CA MET A 110 1.75 16.09 -23.88
C MET A 110 3.23 15.78 -24.17
N ILE A 111 4.16 16.19 -23.29
CA ILE A 111 5.57 15.87 -23.42
C ILE A 111 5.79 14.35 -23.32
N LEU A 112 5.25 13.68 -22.31
CA LEU A 112 5.44 12.24 -22.12
C LEU A 112 4.74 11.42 -23.20
N ALA A 113 3.58 11.85 -23.67
CA ALA A 113 2.83 11.18 -24.73
C ALA A 113 3.56 11.20 -26.10
N ALA A 114 4.41 12.19 -26.34
CA ALA A 114 5.19 12.29 -27.56
C ALA A 114 6.40 11.33 -27.61
N GLN A 115 6.73 10.64 -26.49
CA GLN A 115 7.99 9.92 -26.39
C GLN A 115 7.94 8.51 -26.96
N SER A 116 9.04 8.10 -27.61
CA SER A 116 9.34 6.67 -27.77
C SER A 116 9.58 6.02 -26.40
N GLN A 117 9.58 4.69 -26.32
CA GLN A 117 9.84 3.97 -25.07
C GLN A 117 11.21 4.35 -24.46
N GLU A 118 12.24 4.44 -25.28
CA GLU A 118 13.57 4.83 -24.86
C GLU A 118 13.60 6.27 -24.32
N SER A 119 13.05 7.22 -25.08
CA SER A 119 12.98 8.63 -24.65
C SER A 119 12.16 8.83 -23.39
N PHE A 120 11.07 8.07 -23.23
CA PHE A 120 10.24 8.11 -22.02
C PHE A 120 11.05 7.77 -20.78
N ILE A 121 11.81 6.67 -20.80
CA ILE A 121 12.66 6.22 -19.69
C ILE A 121 13.67 7.31 -19.29
N HIS A 122 14.15 8.09 -20.25
CA HIS A 122 15.14 9.13 -20.00
C HIS A 122 14.56 10.47 -19.53
N CYS A 123 13.33 10.82 -19.92
CA CYS A 123 12.77 12.14 -19.62
C CYS A 123 11.70 12.13 -18.51
N ALA A 124 11.07 10.99 -18.19
CA ALA A 124 9.93 10.94 -17.27
C ALA A 124 10.24 11.51 -15.87
N ALA A 125 11.43 11.22 -15.33
CA ALA A 125 11.87 11.79 -14.06
C ALA A 125 11.96 13.32 -14.13
N ALA A 126 12.63 13.88 -15.15
CA ALA A 126 12.80 15.33 -15.29
C ALA A 126 11.48 16.07 -15.53
N VAL A 127 10.55 15.45 -16.29
CA VAL A 127 9.20 15.99 -16.49
C VAL A 127 8.42 16.00 -15.16
N GLY A 128 8.51 14.94 -14.38
CA GLY A 128 7.92 14.87 -13.07
C GLY A 128 8.53 15.89 -12.09
N ASP A 129 9.84 16.01 -12.03
CA ASP A 129 10.54 17.03 -11.19
C ASP A 129 10.04 18.44 -11.52
N ALA A 130 9.96 18.78 -12.81
CA ALA A 130 9.45 20.07 -13.25
C ALA A 130 7.97 20.27 -12.93
N LEU A 131 7.15 19.24 -13.03
CA LEU A 131 5.72 19.27 -12.73
C LEU A 131 5.48 19.51 -11.22
N TRP A 132 6.08 18.66 -10.38
CA TRP A 132 5.89 18.71 -8.93
C TRP A 132 6.56 19.91 -8.28
N GLY A 133 7.62 20.44 -8.88
CA GLY A 133 8.25 21.71 -8.50
C GLY A 133 7.52 22.98 -8.98
N GLY A 134 6.39 22.84 -9.70
CA GLY A 134 5.62 23.97 -10.24
C GLY A 134 6.33 24.73 -11.37
N GLY A 135 7.30 24.10 -12.02
CA GLY A 135 8.25 24.72 -12.95
C GLY A 135 7.74 24.84 -14.39
N LEU A 136 6.82 25.77 -14.71
CA LEU A 136 6.38 26.02 -16.08
C LEU A 136 7.54 26.29 -17.04
N LYS A 137 8.54 27.05 -16.62
CA LYS A 137 9.73 27.35 -17.45
C LYS A 137 10.50 26.07 -17.78
N GLN A 138 10.68 25.21 -16.81
CA GLN A 138 11.35 23.91 -16.97
C GLN A 138 10.55 22.99 -17.89
N LEU A 139 9.23 22.88 -17.69
CA LEU A 139 8.37 22.08 -18.59
C LEU A 139 8.43 22.59 -20.03
N LYS A 140 8.41 23.91 -20.26
CA LYS A 140 8.56 24.47 -21.63
C LYS A 140 9.94 24.17 -22.23
N ALA A 141 11.00 24.16 -21.42
CA ALA A 141 12.33 23.77 -21.88
C ALA A 141 12.37 22.27 -22.27
N LEU A 142 11.74 21.40 -21.48
CA LEU A 142 11.61 19.97 -21.77
C LEU A 142 10.76 19.72 -23.02
N ALA A 143 9.65 20.45 -23.20
CA ALA A 143 8.85 20.40 -24.42
C ALA A 143 9.66 20.77 -25.68
N LYS A 144 10.51 21.81 -25.58
CA LYS A 144 11.42 22.17 -26.69
C LYS A 144 12.48 21.10 -26.96
N GLN A 145 12.96 20.42 -25.92
CA GLN A 145 14.01 19.39 -26.03
C GLN A 145 13.48 18.07 -26.56
N TYR A 146 12.35 17.61 -26.03
CA TYR A 146 11.81 16.27 -26.27
C TYR A 146 10.61 16.25 -27.22
N GLY A 147 10.05 17.42 -27.54
CA GLY A 147 8.80 17.55 -28.27
C GLY A 147 7.57 17.41 -27.38
N GLU A 148 6.43 17.71 -27.94
CA GLU A 148 5.12 17.53 -27.31
C GLU A 148 4.11 17.01 -28.34
N MET A 149 3.19 16.17 -27.89
CA MET A 149 2.09 15.65 -28.71
C MET A 149 1.00 16.74 -28.83
N PRO A 150 0.31 16.83 -29.98
CA PRO A 150 -0.86 17.70 -30.10
C PRO A 150 -1.93 17.34 -29.03
N LYS A 151 -2.50 18.35 -28.40
CA LYS A 151 -3.53 18.16 -27.37
C LYS A 151 -4.71 17.30 -27.87
N SER A 152 -5.06 17.39 -29.16
CA SER A 152 -6.11 16.58 -29.78
C SER A 152 -5.87 15.07 -29.65
N ASP A 153 -4.60 14.64 -29.59
CA ASP A 153 -4.20 13.23 -29.65
C ASP A 153 -3.94 12.64 -28.26
N LEU A 154 -3.78 13.51 -27.25
CA LEU A 154 -3.49 13.10 -25.87
C LEU A 154 -4.58 12.18 -25.30
N ALA A 155 -5.85 12.50 -25.52
CA ALA A 155 -6.97 11.71 -25.02
C ALA A 155 -6.93 10.27 -25.54
N ALA A 156 -6.63 10.08 -26.82
CA ALA A 156 -6.52 8.76 -27.44
C ALA A 156 -5.34 7.96 -26.85
N THR A 157 -4.21 8.60 -26.58
CA THR A 157 -3.05 7.97 -25.94
C THR A 157 -3.36 7.50 -24.54
N LEU A 158 -4.02 8.33 -23.72
CA LEU A 158 -4.44 7.97 -22.34
C LEU A 158 -5.48 6.84 -22.37
N GLU A 159 -6.43 6.87 -23.31
CA GLU A 159 -7.43 5.83 -23.47
C GLU A 159 -6.78 4.50 -23.86
N ALA A 160 -5.84 4.49 -24.78
CA ALA A 160 -5.08 3.29 -25.16
C ALA A 160 -4.33 2.69 -23.96
N GLY A 161 -3.63 3.51 -23.16
CA GLY A 161 -2.97 3.07 -21.93
C GLY A 161 -3.94 2.50 -20.90
N ASN A 162 -5.07 3.18 -20.70
CA ASN A 162 -6.13 2.70 -19.79
C ASN A 162 -6.76 1.38 -20.26
N ALA A 163 -7.03 1.24 -21.56
CA ALA A 163 -7.58 0.01 -22.14
C ALA A 163 -6.58 -1.15 -22.00
N HIS A 164 -5.30 -0.90 -22.25
CA HIS A 164 -4.25 -1.91 -22.07
C HIS A 164 -4.12 -2.35 -20.61
N ARG A 165 -4.05 -1.41 -19.65
CA ARG A 165 -4.05 -1.70 -18.22
C ARG A 165 -5.29 -2.51 -17.80
N ALA A 166 -6.47 -2.13 -18.28
CA ALA A 166 -7.72 -2.83 -17.99
C ALA A 166 -7.74 -4.26 -18.57
N ALA A 167 -7.19 -4.47 -19.78
CA ALA A 167 -7.02 -5.81 -20.36
C ALA A 167 -6.13 -6.71 -19.50
N LEU A 168 -5.12 -6.12 -18.85
CA LEU A 168 -4.28 -6.79 -17.85
C LEU A 168 -4.92 -6.86 -16.45
N LYS A 169 -6.18 -6.44 -16.31
CA LYS A 169 -7.01 -6.53 -15.09
C LYS A 169 -6.47 -5.69 -13.93
N HIS A 170 -6.06 -4.44 -14.23
CA HIS A 170 -5.67 -3.47 -13.20
C HIS A 170 -6.33 -2.10 -13.43
N TYR A 171 -6.26 -1.23 -12.41
CA TYR A 171 -7.01 0.02 -12.34
C TYR A 171 -6.19 1.23 -11.90
N SER A 172 -4.99 1.05 -11.30
CA SER A 172 -4.17 2.12 -10.73
C SER A 172 -2.99 2.50 -11.63
N GLY A 173 -2.45 3.71 -11.44
CA GLY A 173 -1.16 4.12 -11.94
C GLY A 173 -0.01 3.77 -10.97
N GLY A 174 1.23 4.15 -11.34
CA GLY A 174 2.42 3.81 -10.57
C GLY A 174 2.72 2.31 -10.51
N MET A 175 2.29 1.56 -11.52
CA MET A 175 2.30 0.10 -11.50
C MET A 175 3.27 -0.49 -12.51
N PHE A 176 3.99 -1.52 -12.06
CA PHE A 176 4.77 -2.39 -12.95
C PHE A 176 4.04 -3.72 -13.12
N TYR A 177 4.10 -4.29 -14.33
CA TYR A 177 3.54 -5.60 -14.64
C TYR A 177 4.58 -6.48 -15.30
N TYR A 178 4.76 -7.68 -14.76
CA TYR A 178 5.65 -8.68 -15.33
C TYR A 178 5.16 -10.09 -15.02
N GLY A 179 5.05 -10.92 -16.05
CA GLY A 179 4.75 -12.35 -15.89
C GLY A 179 3.49 -12.61 -15.07
N GLU A 180 2.40 -11.96 -15.43
CA GLU A 180 1.07 -12.08 -14.80
C GLU A 180 1.01 -11.55 -13.34
N GLU A 181 2.00 -10.78 -12.90
CA GLU A 181 2.01 -10.16 -11.58
C GLU A 181 2.18 -8.65 -11.66
N TRP A 182 1.50 -7.95 -10.73
CA TRP A 182 1.56 -6.52 -10.57
C TRP A 182 2.44 -6.12 -9.37
N TYR A 183 3.16 -5.01 -9.50
CA TYR A 183 4.06 -4.46 -8.49
C TYR A 183 3.80 -2.97 -8.36
N TRP A 184 3.41 -2.51 -7.18
CA TRP A 184 3.00 -1.12 -6.96
C TRP A 184 4.16 -0.24 -6.53
N GLY A 185 4.47 0.77 -7.33
CA GLY A 185 5.43 1.81 -7.01
C GLY A 185 6.81 1.27 -6.63
N VAL A 186 7.60 2.10 -6.02
CA VAL A 186 8.93 1.73 -5.51
C VAL A 186 8.87 0.69 -4.39
N ASP A 187 7.76 0.65 -3.65
CA ASP A 187 7.55 -0.27 -2.54
C ASP A 187 7.53 -1.76 -2.93
N ARG A 188 7.26 -2.07 -4.19
CA ARG A 188 7.19 -3.45 -4.69
C ARG A 188 8.26 -3.78 -5.73
N LEU A 189 9.10 -2.80 -6.10
CA LEU A 189 10.17 -3.04 -7.09
C LEU A 189 11.16 -4.09 -6.64
N HIS A 190 11.53 -4.14 -5.37
CA HIS A 190 12.43 -5.16 -4.85
C HIS A 190 11.97 -6.61 -5.14
N TYR A 191 10.65 -6.87 -5.22
CA TYR A 191 10.14 -8.19 -5.62
C TYR A 191 10.31 -8.46 -7.12
N LEU A 192 10.09 -7.44 -7.95
CA LEU A 192 10.33 -7.55 -9.40
C LEU A 192 11.80 -7.79 -9.67
N GLU A 193 12.67 -7.01 -9.05
CA GLU A 193 14.12 -7.12 -9.18
C GLU A 193 14.64 -8.49 -8.71
N THR A 194 14.17 -8.98 -7.55
CA THR A 194 14.50 -10.33 -7.07
C THR A 194 14.08 -11.39 -8.07
N ARG A 195 12.86 -11.29 -8.62
CA ARG A 195 12.37 -12.24 -9.63
C ARG A 195 13.18 -12.21 -10.92
N LEU A 196 13.57 -11.03 -11.40
CA LEU A 196 14.42 -10.87 -12.57
C LEU A 196 15.83 -11.46 -12.33
N GLY A 197 16.38 -11.26 -11.13
CA GLY A 197 17.63 -11.87 -10.71
C GLY A 197 17.55 -13.40 -10.68
N GLU A 198 16.50 -13.98 -10.12
CA GLU A 198 16.25 -15.43 -10.10
C GLU A 198 16.14 -16.03 -11.52
N LEU A 199 15.73 -15.23 -12.50
CA LEU A 199 15.62 -15.62 -13.92
C LEU A 199 16.90 -15.34 -14.73
N GLY A 200 17.97 -14.85 -14.10
CA GLY A 200 19.24 -14.56 -14.74
C GLY A 200 19.25 -13.28 -15.59
N ALA A 201 18.26 -12.42 -15.42
CA ALA A 201 18.16 -11.16 -16.15
C ALA A 201 18.93 -10.00 -15.49
N ASP A 202 19.52 -10.19 -14.30
CA ASP A 202 20.34 -9.18 -13.63
C ASP A 202 21.76 -9.16 -14.22
N LEU A 203 22.14 -8.07 -14.86
CA LEU A 203 23.47 -7.88 -15.46
C LEU A 203 24.55 -7.53 -14.40
N GLN A 204 24.13 -7.22 -13.17
CA GLN A 204 25.01 -6.82 -12.07
C GLN A 204 24.61 -7.50 -10.74
N PRO A 205 24.58 -8.85 -10.67
CA PRO A 205 23.96 -9.59 -9.55
C PRO A 205 24.68 -9.40 -8.20
N GLN A 206 25.89 -8.79 -8.20
CA GLN A 206 26.65 -8.51 -6.98
C GLN A 206 26.35 -7.12 -6.37
N GLN A 207 25.59 -6.31 -7.07
CA GLN A 207 25.20 -4.98 -6.58
C GLN A 207 23.91 -5.03 -5.80
N PRO A 208 23.71 -4.13 -4.81
CA PRO A 208 22.40 -3.97 -4.15
C PRO A 208 21.28 -3.73 -5.17
N LEU A 209 20.04 -4.09 -4.86
CA LEU A 209 18.89 -3.78 -5.70
C LEU A 209 18.82 -2.28 -6.01
N VAL A 210 18.21 -1.91 -7.13
CA VAL A 210 17.96 -0.50 -7.49
C VAL A 210 17.03 0.15 -6.46
N MET A 211 15.97 -0.56 -6.07
CA MET A 211 15.00 -0.11 -5.07
C MET A 211 14.88 -1.13 -3.94
N PRO A 212 15.87 -1.19 -3.03
CA PRO A 212 15.81 -2.09 -1.89
C PRO A 212 14.70 -1.66 -0.93
N ARG A 213 14.02 -2.64 -0.32
CA ARG A 213 13.00 -2.34 0.70
C ARG A 213 13.64 -1.71 1.92
N PRO A 214 13.10 -0.58 2.44
CA PRO A 214 13.57 0.01 3.68
C PRO A 214 13.43 -0.98 4.85
N THR A 215 14.43 -0.99 5.73
CA THR A 215 14.45 -1.87 6.91
C THR A 215 13.87 -1.17 8.13
N ARG A 216 13.24 -1.94 9.01
CA ARG A 216 12.82 -1.44 10.33
C ARG A 216 14.03 -1.26 11.22
N VAL A 217 14.10 -0.12 11.90
CA VAL A 217 15.12 0.11 12.94
C VAL A 217 14.80 -0.70 14.20
N ALA A 218 15.84 -1.02 14.97
CA ALA A 218 15.68 -1.64 16.28
C ALA A 218 14.95 -0.70 17.26
N ALA A 219 14.26 -1.29 18.24
CA ALA A 219 13.57 -0.58 19.31
C ALA A 219 14.50 -0.36 20.51
N ASP A 220 15.57 0.40 20.29
CA ASP A 220 16.63 0.60 21.31
C ASP A 220 16.18 1.51 22.44
N LEU A 221 15.45 2.59 22.07
CA LEU A 221 14.88 3.52 23.05
C LEU A 221 13.45 3.12 23.41
N LYS A 222 13.10 3.37 24.68
CA LYS A 222 11.78 3.06 25.25
C LYS A 222 11.07 4.34 25.64
N ASP A 223 9.79 4.40 25.37
CA ASP A 223 8.93 5.49 25.79
C ASP A 223 8.60 5.40 27.29
N THR A 224 8.35 6.55 27.89
CA THR A 224 7.92 6.68 29.29
C THR A 224 6.51 7.25 29.41
N GLY A 225 5.68 7.07 28.41
CA GLY A 225 4.29 7.53 28.36
C GLY A 225 4.10 8.86 27.65
N THR A 226 5.01 9.20 26.73
CA THR A 226 5.01 10.48 25.99
C THR A 226 4.52 10.34 24.54
N LEU A 227 4.32 9.12 24.06
CA LEU A 227 3.88 8.84 22.70
C LEU A 227 2.68 7.89 22.68
N THR A 228 1.78 8.10 21.74
CA THR A 228 0.66 7.19 21.46
C THR A 228 0.71 6.78 19.99
N LEU A 229 0.71 5.47 19.75
CA LEU A 229 0.54 4.88 18.43
C LEU A 229 -0.91 4.45 18.26
N GLU A 230 -1.67 5.19 17.45
CA GLU A 230 -3.01 4.78 17.04
C GLU A 230 -2.93 3.86 15.82
N VAL A 231 -3.76 2.81 15.81
CA VAL A 231 -3.92 1.93 14.65
C VAL A 231 -5.40 1.76 14.32
N TYR A 232 -5.73 1.85 13.03
CA TYR A 232 -7.08 1.71 12.48
C TYR A 232 -7.19 0.41 11.66
N PRO A 233 -7.40 -0.75 12.30
CA PRO A 233 -7.56 -2.01 11.60
C PRO A 233 -9.01 -2.21 11.14
N SER A 234 -9.20 -3.09 10.16
CA SER A 234 -10.53 -3.59 9.80
C SER A 234 -10.52 -5.10 9.67
N LEU A 235 -11.55 -5.77 10.20
CA LEU A 235 -11.63 -7.22 10.29
C LEU A 235 -11.77 -7.93 8.93
N ARG A 236 -11.98 -7.21 7.83
CA ARG A 236 -11.97 -7.75 6.46
C ARG A 236 -10.79 -7.27 5.62
N SER A 237 -9.83 -6.59 6.20
CA SER A 237 -8.67 -6.12 5.46
C SER A 237 -7.53 -7.14 5.49
N PRO A 238 -7.11 -7.69 4.32
CA PRO A 238 -5.93 -8.55 4.23
C PRO A 238 -4.67 -7.89 4.77
N TYR A 239 -4.47 -6.60 4.49
CA TYR A 239 -3.33 -5.85 5.01
C TYR A 239 -3.40 -5.63 6.53
N SER A 240 -4.62 -5.40 7.10
CA SER A 240 -4.77 -5.39 8.56
C SER A 240 -4.38 -6.74 9.16
N ALA A 241 -4.82 -7.85 8.55
CA ALA A 241 -4.53 -9.18 9.05
C ALA A 241 -3.03 -9.51 9.09
N MET A 242 -2.26 -9.00 8.12
CA MET A 242 -0.83 -9.28 8.08
C MET A 242 0.02 -8.38 8.97
N ILE A 243 -0.44 -7.14 9.28
CA ILE A 243 0.39 -6.16 9.98
C ILE A 243 -0.01 -5.95 11.46
N PHE A 244 -1.24 -6.28 11.85
CA PHE A 244 -1.78 -5.91 13.15
C PHE A 244 -0.90 -6.37 14.32
N ASP A 245 -0.52 -7.64 14.36
CA ASP A 245 0.34 -8.18 15.42
C ASP A 245 1.74 -7.54 15.42
N GLN A 246 2.22 -7.08 14.27
CA GLN A 246 3.51 -6.39 14.16
C GLN A 246 3.43 -4.96 14.72
N VAL A 247 2.29 -4.27 14.56
CA VAL A 247 2.02 -2.95 15.17
C VAL A 247 1.96 -3.10 16.70
N VAL A 248 1.23 -4.11 17.18
CA VAL A 248 1.16 -4.44 18.62
C VAL A 248 2.56 -4.72 19.18
N ALA A 249 3.36 -5.51 18.46
CA ALA A 249 4.73 -5.81 18.86
C ALA A 249 5.63 -4.56 18.85
N LEU A 250 5.48 -3.66 17.87
CA LEU A 250 6.22 -2.39 17.84
C LEU A 250 5.90 -1.54 19.07
N ALA A 251 4.63 -1.32 19.37
CA ALA A 251 4.21 -0.55 20.55
C ALA A 251 4.74 -1.17 21.85
N LYS A 252 4.60 -2.49 22.01
CA LYS A 252 5.12 -3.22 23.16
C LYS A 252 6.65 -3.09 23.28
N ASN A 253 7.37 -3.28 22.18
CA ASN A 253 8.83 -3.26 22.18
C ASN A 253 9.41 -1.86 22.42
N THR A 254 8.68 -0.81 22.07
CA THR A 254 9.09 0.59 22.31
C THR A 254 8.45 1.19 23.57
N CYS A 255 7.58 0.48 24.25
CA CYS A 255 6.77 0.94 25.40
C CYS A 255 5.86 2.14 25.06
N VAL A 256 5.60 2.38 23.79
CA VAL A 256 4.66 3.42 23.34
C VAL A 256 3.23 2.97 23.63
N THR A 257 2.38 3.89 24.10
CA THR A 257 0.96 3.61 24.33
C THR A 257 0.29 3.20 23.02
N LEU A 258 -0.37 2.04 23.00
CA LEU A 258 -1.13 1.57 21.81
C LEU A 258 -2.61 1.93 21.96
N SER A 259 -3.16 2.63 20.97
CA SER A 259 -4.58 2.91 20.84
C SER A 259 -5.15 2.17 19.62
N VAL A 260 -5.99 1.16 19.84
CA VAL A 260 -6.60 0.37 18.77
C VAL A 260 -7.98 0.93 18.46
N ARG A 261 -8.16 1.44 17.25
CA ARG A 261 -9.37 2.11 16.76
C ARG A 261 -9.96 1.39 15.55
N PRO A 262 -10.63 0.25 15.72
CA PRO A 262 -11.15 -0.53 14.60
C PRO A 262 -12.20 0.25 13.82
N VAL A 263 -12.26 -0.03 12.49
CA VAL A 263 -13.26 0.57 11.60
C VAL A 263 -14.00 -0.51 10.81
N LEU A 264 -15.27 -0.24 10.50
CA LEU A 264 -16.10 -1.15 9.72
C LEU A 264 -15.54 -1.28 8.29
N PRO A 265 -15.51 -2.50 7.70
CA PRO A 265 -15.08 -2.67 6.33
C PRO A 265 -15.80 -1.75 5.36
N MET A 266 -15.06 -1.10 4.44
CA MET A 266 -15.59 -0.10 3.51
C MET A 266 -16.77 -0.63 2.69
N VAL A 267 -16.71 -1.89 2.24
CA VAL A 267 -17.80 -2.52 1.48
C VAL A 267 -19.08 -2.70 2.30
N MET A 268 -18.99 -2.80 3.62
CA MET A 268 -20.14 -2.83 4.53
C MET A 268 -20.72 -1.44 4.81
N ARG A 269 -20.03 -0.39 4.40
CA ARG A 269 -20.46 1.03 4.44
C ARG A 269 -20.96 1.52 3.09
N GLY A 270 -21.15 0.61 2.10
CA GLY A 270 -21.60 0.97 0.76
C GLY A 270 -20.52 1.49 -0.19
N VAL A 271 -19.24 1.52 0.23
CA VAL A 271 -18.12 1.89 -0.65
C VAL A 271 -17.72 0.66 -1.47
N PRO A 272 -17.90 0.67 -2.80
CA PRO A 272 -17.67 -0.50 -3.62
C PRO A 272 -16.18 -0.82 -3.76
N ALA A 273 -15.89 -2.09 -3.95
CA ALA A 273 -14.59 -2.56 -4.42
C ALA A 273 -14.81 -3.51 -5.60
N THR A 274 -14.07 -3.31 -6.69
CA THR A 274 -14.15 -4.22 -7.83
C THR A 274 -13.47 -5.55 -7.53
N ARG A 275 -13.78 -6.55 -8.32
CA ARG A 275 -13.15 -7.88 -8.21
C ARG A 275 -11.63 -7.79 -8.46
N GLU A 276 -11.22 -7.01 -9.45
CA GLU A 276 -9.81 -6.80 -9.80
C GLU A 276 -9.04 -6.19 -8.62
N LYS A 277 -9.62 -5.17 -7.99
CA LYS A 277 -9.05 -4.53 -6.78
C LYS A 277 -8.91 -5.55 -5.65
N GLY A 278 -9.93 -6.34 -5.39
CA GLY A 278 -9.90 -7.38 -4.36
C GLY A 278 -8.85 -8.45 -4.63
N LEU A 279 -8.72 -8.93 -5.87
CA LEU A 279 -7.73 -9.93 -6.27
C LEU A 279 -6.30 -9.40 -6.16
N TYR A 280 -6.06 -8.14 -6.59
CA TYR A 280 -4.76 -7.51 -6.43
C TYR A 280 -4.36 -7.39 -4.96
N ILE A 281 -5.23 -6.80 -4.11
CA ILE A 281 -4.98 -6.61 -2.67
C ILE A 281 -4.66 -7.95 -2.00
N PHE A 282 -5.43 -9.00 -2.29
CA PHE A 282 -5.20 -10.31 -1.68
C PHE A 282 -3.88 -10.94 -2.15
N SER A 283 -3.57 -10.84 -3.43
CA SER A 283 -2.31 -11.37 -4.00
C SER A 283 -1.08 -10.64 -3.46
N ASP A 284 -1.17 -9.31 -3.34
CA ASP A 284 -0.11 -8.49 -2.77
C ASP A 284 0.08 -8.74 -1.28
N ALA A 285 -1.02 -8.84 -0.50
CA ALA A 285 -0.96 -9.21 0.91
C ALA A 285 -0.33 -10.60 1.12
N CYS A 286 -0.61 -11.58 0.25
CA CYS A 286 0.06 -12.89 0.27
C CYS A 286 1.56 -12.77 -0.02
N ARG A 287 1.99 -11.85 -0.90
CA ARG A 287 3.40 -11.59 -1.21
C ARG A 287 4.11 -10.97 -0.02
N GLU A 288 3.54 -9.93 0.54
CA GLU A 288 4.05 -9.20 1.71
C GLU A 288 4.15 -10.13 2.93
N ALA A 289 3.10 -10.91 3.20
CA ALA A 289 3.09 -11.86 4.32
C ALA A 289 4.19 -12.93 4.20
N ARG A 290 4.48 -13.43 2.99
CA ARG A 290 5.60 -14.36 2.76
C ARG A 290 6.96 -13.71 3.05
N TYR A 291 7.14 -12.48 2.62
CA TYR A 291 8.37 -11.73 2.87
C TYR A 291 8.59 -11.50 4.38
N ASP A 292 7.56 -11.06 5.07
CA ASP A 292 7.59 -10.79 6.52
C ASP A 292 7.44 -12.08 7.36
N LYS A 293 7.34 -13.26 6.72
CA LYS A 293 7.16 -14.57 7.37
C LYS A 293 5.91 -14.64 8.27
N VAL A 294 4.88 -13.90 7.93
CA VAL A 294 3.57 -13.91 8.61
C VAL A 294 2.73 -15.05 8.07
N ARG A 295 2.08 -15.81 8.95
CA ARG A 295 1.11 -16.85 8.55
C ARG A 295 -0.11 -16.19 7.91
N PHE A 296 -0.36 -16.50 6.63
CA PHE A 296 -1.43 -15.87 5.85
C PHE A 296 -1.79 -16.75 4.64
N GLY A 297 -3.03 -16.64 4.15
CA GLY A 297 -3.44 -17.22 2.86
C GLY A 297 -4.36 -18.42 2.96
N ASN A 298 -4.51 -19.07 4.13
CA ASN A 298 -5.64 -19.96 4.38
C ASN A 298 -6.82 -19.09 4.83
N PHE A 299 -7.70 -18.76 3.88
CA PHE A 299 -8.61 -17.62 3.98
C PHE A 299 -10.09 -18.07 4.04
N TYR A 300 -10.81 -17.53 5.01
CA TYR A 300 -12.26 -17.49 5.08
C TYR A 300 -12.70 -16.03 5.01
N ASP A 301 -13.48 -15.63 3.98
CA ASP A 301 -13.95 -14.24 3.85
C ASP A 301 -14.94 -13.88 4.95
N PRO A 302 -14.58 -12.99 5.89
CA PRO A 302 -15.42 -12.67 7.03
C PRO A 302 -16.45 -11.58 6.74
N ILE A 303 -16.75 -11.28 5.47
CA ILE A 303 -17.68 -10.20 5.12
C ILE A 303 -19.07 -10.40 5.75
N GLY A 304 -19.66 -9.30 6.21
CA GLY A 304 -21.03 -9.27 6.71
C GLY A 304 -21.16 -9.75 8.15
N GLU A 305 -21.91 -10.81 8.38
CA GLU A 305 -22.25 -11.28 9.72
C GLU A 305 -21.03 -11.68 10.59
N PRO A 306 -20.00 -12.35 10.08
CA PRO A 306 -18.81 -12.66 10.89
C PRO A 306 -18.18 -11.43 11.52
N VAL A 307 -18.04 -10.34 10.73
CA VAL A 307 -17.51 -9.06 11.22
C VAL A 307 -18.41 -8.46 12.29
N ARG A 308 -19.75 -8.43 12.07
CA ARG A 308 -20.71 -7.90 13.04
C ARG A 308 -20.66 -8.67 14.35
N ARG A 309 -20.66 -9.98 14.28
CA ARG A 309 -20.58 -10.86 15.48
C ARG A 309 -19.31 -10.62 16.29
N CYS A 310 -18.17 -10.43 15.65
CA CYS A 310 -16.95 -10.11 16.36
C CYS A 310 -16.99 -8.70 16.98
N TYR A 311 -17.46 -7.71 16.22
CA TYR A 311 -17.54 -6.35 16.74
C TYR A 311 -18.57 -6.19 17.87
N SER A 312 -19.63 -7.00 17.90
CA SER A 312 -20.56 -7.00 19.03
C SER A 312 -19.92 -7.42 20.37
N LEU A 313 -18.82 -8.17 20.31
CA LEU A 313 -18.03 -8.56 21.48
C LEU A 313 -16.93 -7.55 21.84
N TYR A 314 -16.58 -6.63 20.92
CA TYR A 314 -15.41 -5.78 21.08
C TYR A 314 -15.48 -4.84 22.29
N PRO A 315 -16.61 -4.12 22.59
CA PRO A 315 -16.70 -3.28 23.77
C PRO A 315 -16.47 -4.09 25.06
N TRP A 316 -17.14 -5.23 25.21
CA TRP A 316 -16.94 -6.12 26.37
C TRP A 316 -15.49 -6.64 26.44
N ALA A 317 -14.89 -7.02 25.32
CA ALA A 317 -13.51 -7.46 25.31
C ALA A 317 -12.54 -6.34 25.75
N CYS A 318 -12.83 -5.08 25.40
CA CYS A 318 -12.06 -3.91 25.89
C CYS A 318 -12.21 -3.73 27.40
N GLU A 319 -13.40 -3.89 27.96
CA GLU A 319 -13.64 -3.86 29.43
C GLU A 319 -12.85 -4.96 30.18
N GLN A 320 -12.66 -6.11 29.52
CA GLN A 320 -11.81 -7.20 30.02
C GLN A 320 -10.30 -7.00 29.77
N GLY A 321 -9.89 -5.87 29.15
CA GLY A 321 -8.50 -5.63 28.74
C GLY A 321 -8.03 -6.56 27.60
N LYS A 322 -8.96 -7.11 26.79
CA LYS A 322 -8.72 -8.14 25.76
C LYS A 322 -9.18 -7.73 24.36
N GLY A 323 -9.46 -6.43 24.14
CA GLY A 323 -9.90 -5.92 22.84
C GLY A 323 -8.88 -6.19 21.73
N THR A 324 -7.61 -5.94 21.99
CA THR A 324 -6.51 -6.18 21.02
C THR A 324 -6.38 -7.67 20.69
N GLU A 325 -6.41 -8.53 21.70
CA GLU A 325 -6.31 -9.98 21.54
C GLU A 325 -7.50 -10.56 20.77
N LEU A 326 -8.72 -10.02 20.97
CA LEU A 326 -9.91 -10.44 20.23
C LEU A 326 -9.75 -10.13 18.74
N LEU A 327 -9.33 -8.92 18.38
CA LEU A 327 -9.13 -8.54 16.96
C LEU A 327 -7.99 -9.35 16.32
N SER A 328 -6.86 -9.52 17.01
CA SER A 328 -5.74 -10.35 16.57
C SER A 328 -6.17 -11.78 16.30
N SER A 329 -6.88 -12.41 17.25
CA SER A 329 -7.38 -13.78 17.13
C SER A 329 -8.36 -13.94 15.97
N PHE A 330 -9.25 -12.96 15.76
CA PHE A 330 -10.18 -12.97 14.63
C PHE A 330 -9.46 -12.87 13.28
N LEU A 331 -8.55 -11.92 13.14
CA LEU A 331 -7.78 -11.72 11.92
C LEU A 331 -6.96 -12.98 11.58
N ARG A 332 -6.31 -13.59 12.56
CA ARG A 332 -5.57 -14.85 12.38
C ARG A 332 -6.49 -16.00 11.99
N ALA A 333 -7.62 -16.17 12.69
CA ALA A 333 -8.59 -17.21 12.40
C ALA A 333 -9.13 -17.12 10.96
N ALA A 334 -9.49 -15.90 10.51
CA ALA A 334 -10.03 -15.67 9.18
C ALA A 334 -8.98 -15.75 8.06
N PHE A 335 -7.77 -15.19 8.25
CA PHE A 335 -6.80 -15.00 7.16
C PHE A 335 -5.64 -16.01 7.15
N ALA A 336 -5.37 -16.68 8.27
CA ALA A 336 -4.28 -17.66 8.38
C ALA A 336 -4.75 -19.08 8.61
N GLU A 337 -5.91 -19.27 9.27
CA GLU A 337 -6.39 -20.58 9.68
C GLU A 337 -7.64 -21.04 8.89
N GLY A 338 -8.26 -20.15 8.11
CA GLY A 338 -9.45 -20.48 7.31
C GLY A 338 -10.67 -20.87 8.14
N VAL A 339 -10.75 -20.34 9.38
CA VAL A 339 -11.84 -20.65 10.30
C VAL A 339 -13.11 -19.93 9.85
N ASN A 340 -14.20 -20.68 9.75
CA ASN A 340 -15.52 -20.11 9.53
C ASN A 340 -15.98 -19.36 10.80
N THR A 341 -15.73 -18.07 10.85
CA THR A 341 -16.08 -17.18 11.98
C THR A 341 -17.57 -16.77 11.97
N ASN A 342 -18.37 -17.26 11.03
CA ASN A 342 -19.81 -16.98 10.95
C ASN A 342 -20.65 -17.84 11.90
N ASN A 343 -20.11 -18.90 12.47
CA ASN A 343 -20.83 -19.78 13.38
C ASN A 343 -20.20 -19.77 14.78
N ASP A 344 -20.96 -20.26 15.77
CA ASP A 344 -20.54 -20.31 17.16
C ASP A 344 -19.25 -21.10 17.35
N ARG A 345 -19.06 -22.20 16.63
CA ARG A 345 -17.84 -23.01 16.73
C ARG A 345 -16.58 -22.23 16.33
N GLY A 346 -16.66 -21.45 15.26
CA GLY A 346 -15.53 -20.64 14.78
C GLY A 346 -15.31 -19.41 15.67
N LEU A 347 -16.39 -18.70 16.04
CA LEU A 347 -16.28 -17.53 16.91
C LEU A 347 -15.81 -17.91 18.32
N ARG A 348 -16.23 -19.06 18.85
CA ARG A 348 -15.72 -19.62 20.11
C ARG A 348 -14.21 -19.80 20.08
N LYS A 349 -13.63 -20.33 19.00
CA LYS A 349 -12.17 -20.43 18.86
C LYS A 349 -11.48 -19.07 18.95
N VAL A 350 -12.07 -18.04 18.32
CA VAL A 350 -11.55 -16.68 18.37
C VAL A 350 -11.56 -16.14 19.81
N VAL A 351 -12.69 -16.28 20.49
CA VAL A 351 -12.91 -15.79 21.86
C VAL A 351 -11.95 -16.49 22.84
N GLU A 352 -11.90 -17.82 22.81
CA GLU A 352 -11.01 -18.60 23.68
C GLU A 352 -9.53 -18.33 23.40
N ALA A 353 -9.13 -18.14 22.13
CA ALA A 353 -7.77 -17.77 21.76
C ALA A 353 -7.39 -16.35 22.21
N ALA A 354 -8.36 -15.47 22.41
CA ALA A 354 -8.16 -14.14 23.00
C ALA A 354 -8.07 -14.19 24.54
N GLY A 355 -8.26 -15.35 25.16
CA GLY A 355 -8.29 -15.52 26.62
C GLY A 355 -9.59 -15.05 27.26
N LEU A 356 -10.70 -15.08 26.51
CA LEU A 356 -12.04 -14.68 26.95
C LEU A 356 -12.95 -15.90 27.15
N ASP A 357 -13.95 -15.77 28.01
CA ASP A 357 -14.91 -16.83 28.28
C ASP A 357 -16.02 -16.87 27.23
N TRP A 358 -16.12 -18.00 26.53
CA TRP A 358 -17.17 -18.22 25.50
C TRP A 358 -18.59 -18.27 26.12
N ALA A 359 -18.78 -18.77 27.31
CA ALA A 359 -20.11 -18.83 27.92
C ALA A 359 -20.69 -17.42 28.11
N VAL A 360 -19.86 -16.48 28.54
CA VAL A 360 -20.22 -15.04 28.64
C VAL A 360 -20.36 -14.42 27.27
N ALA A 361 -19.38 -14.60 26.37
CA ALA A 361 -19.38 -14.03 25.03
C ALA A 361 -20.66 -14.41 24.26
N LYS A 362 -21.13 -15.66 24.37
CA LYS A 362 -22.32 -16.16 23.70
C LYS A 362 -23.60 -15.40 24.08
N THR A 363 -23.69 -14.82 25.27
CA THR A 363 -24.83 -14.01 25.70
C THR A 363 -24.78 -12.58 25.16
N ILE A 364 -23.61 -12.13 24.65
CA ILE A 364 -23.33 -10.79 24.14
C ILE A 364 -23.39 -10.72 22.61
N VAL A 365 -23.02 -11.83 21.95
CA VAL A 365 -22.98 -11.88 20.48
C VAL A 365 -24.29 -11.41 19.86
N GLY A 366 -24.17 -10.41 18.96
CA GLY A 366 -25.31 -9.81 18.28
C GLY A 366 -25.88 -8.57 18.97
N ASN A 367 -25.36 -8.18 20.15
CA ASN A 367 -25.77 -6.94 20.79
C ASN A 367 -25.31 -5.72 19.96
N ASP A 368 -26.12 -4.67 20.01
CA ASP A 368 -25.81 -3.36 19.42
C ASP A 368 -24.86 -2.55 20.34
N GLY A 369 -24.49 -1.35 19.90
CA GLY A 369 -23.68 -0.38 20.66
C GLY A 369 -22.24 -0.25 20.21
N TRP A 370 -21.72 -1.21 19.41
CA TRP A 370 -20.38 -1.15 18.83
C TRP A 370 -20.27 -0.22 17.61
N GLN A 371 -21.41 0.03 16.92
CA GLN A 371 -21.44 0.77 15.66
C GLN A 371 -20.98 2.22 15.82
N GLN A 372 -21.41 2.87 16.90
CA GLN A 372 -21.08 4.26 17.17
C GLN A 372 -19.55 4.45 17.33
N SER A 373 -18.91 3.62 18.14
CA SER A 373 -17.45 3.73 18.36
C SER A 373 -16.65 3.48 17.10
N LEU A 374 -17.08 2.55 16.23
CA LEU A 374 -16.43 2.32 14.94
C LEU A 374 -16.61 3.50 13.99
N GLU A 375 -17.76 4.15 14.02
CA GLU A 375 -18.00 5.36 13.22
C GLU A 375 -17.18 6.55 13.72
N GLU A 376 -17.10 6.75 15.03
CA GLU A 376 -16.22 7.75 15.65
C GLU A 376 -14.75 7.53 15.26
N ASN A 377 -14.29 6.28 15.26
CA ASN A 377 -12.96 5.92 14.80
C ASN A 377 -12.75 6.24 13.32
N ARG A 378 -13.75 5.96 12.48
CA ARG A 378 -13.69 6.29 11.05
C ARG A 378 -13.60 7.79 10.82
N LEU A 379 -14.41 8.58 11.52
CA LEU A 379 -14.39 10.04 11.41
C LEU A 379 -13.03 10.60 11.84
N ALA A 380 -12.48 10.15 12.95
CA ALA A 380 -11.15 10.58 13.40
C ALA A 380 -10.04 10.16 12.41
N MET A 381 -10.16 9.00 11.77
CA MET A 381 -9.24 8.59 10.71
C MET A 381 -9.33 9.53 9.50
N TYR A 382 -10.54 9.91 9.08
CA TYR A 382 -10.76 10.82 7.95
C TYR A 382 -10.31 12.26 8.25
N GLU A 383 -10.53 12.75 9.47
CA GLU A 383 -10.04 14.05 9.94
C GLU A 383 -8.51 14.15 9.86
N ALA A 384 -7.81 13.05 10.09
CA ALA A 384 -6.36 12.94 9.90
C ALA A 384 -5.92 12.76 8.43
N GLY A 385 -6.82 12.96 7.45
CA GLY A 385 -6.52 12.78 6.02
C GLY A 385 -6.34 11.32 5.58
N LEU A 386 -6.67 10.36 6.44
CA LEU A 386 -6.55 8.92 6.18
C LEU A 386 -7.92 8.35 5.81
N TRP A 387 -7.97 7.35 4.92
CA TRP A 387 -9.26 6.75 4.52
C TRP A 387 -9.21 5.23 4.38
N GLY A 388 -8.04 4.68 4.13
CA GLY A 388 -7.81 3.24 3.93
C GLY A 388 -7.40 2.53 5.21
N VAL A 389 -7.39 1.20 5.17
CA VAL A 389 -6.99 0.36 6.31
C VAL A 389 -5.95 -0.69 5.89
N PRO A 390 -4.96 -0.96 6.75
CA PRO A 390 -4.68 -0.30 8.03
C PRO A 390 -4.13 1.11 7.84
N SER A 391 -4.52 2.02 8.71
CA SER A 391 -3.89 3.33 8.88
C SER A 391 -3.30 3.43 10.28
N MET A 392 -2.30 4.27 10.44
CA MET A 392 -1.63 4.50 11.73
C MET A 392 -1.36 5.99 11.92
N ARG A 393 -1.36 6.43 13.18
CA ARG A 393 -0.96 7.76 13.61
C ARG A 393 -0.03 7.68 14.82
N LEU A 394 0.97 8.52 14.85
CA LEU A 394 1.81 8.74 16.04
C LEU A 394 1.49 10.10 16.61
N LEU A 395 1.15 10.15 17.88
CA LEU A 395 0.79 11.37 18.61
C LEU A 395 1.78 11.60 19.75
N ASP A 396 2.00 12.86 20.10
CA ASP A 396 2.74 13.22 21.31
C ASP A 396 1.86 13.23 22.56
N GLU A 397 2.42 13.64 23.70
CA GLU A 397 1.74 13.72 25.01
C GLU A 397 0.59 14.74 25.05
N LYS A 398 0.53 15.68 24.11
CA LYS A 398 -0.55 16.66 23.99
C LYS A 398 -1.64 16.20 23.03
N GLY A 399 -1.40 15.09 22.33
CA GLY A 399 -2.28 14.60 21.27
C GLY A 399 -1.98 15.24 19.90
N ASP A 400 -0.90 16.03 19.78
CA ASP A 400 -0.49 16.60 18.50
C ASP A 400 0.07 15.50 17.58
N GLU A 401 -0.34 15.55 16.30
CA GLU A 401 0.06 14.55 15.33
C GLU A 401 1.51 14.74 14.88
N LEU A 402 2.31 13.69 15.04
CA LEU A 402 3.71 13.64 14.61
C LEU A 402 3.85 12.95 13.23
N LEU A 403 3.00 11.96 12.96
CA LEU A 403 3.00 11.19 11.72
C LEU A 403 1.65 10.53 11.52
N ALA A 404 1.09 10.59 10.31
CA ALA A 404 -0.13 9.88 9.94
C ALA A 404 0.02 9.26 8.54
N LEU A 405 -0.09 7.93 8.41
CA LEU A 405 0.11 7.23 7.15
C LEU A 405 -0.86 6.04 7.00
N TRP A 406 -1.19 5.78 5.74
CA TRP A 406 -1.91 4.60 5.31
C TRP A 406 -0.94 3.54 4.78
N GLY A 407 -1.24 2.28 5.04
CA GLY A 407 -0.54 1.15 4.45
C GLY A 407 0.26 0.34 5.46
N GLN A 408 0.21 -0.97 5.26
CA GLN A 408 0.97 -1.93 6.08
C GLN A 408 2.49 -1.78 5.86
N ASP A 409 2.89 -1.26 4.72
CA ASP A 409 4.26 -1.07 4.29
C ASP A 409 4.90 0.23 4.82
N ARG A 410 4.24 0.93 5.74
CA ARG A 410 4.76 2.14 6.43
C ARG A 410 5.20 1.89 7.88
N LEU A 411 5.08 0.66 8.40
CA LEU A 411 5.45 0.36 9.78
C LEU A 411 6.94 0.63 10.08
N TRP A 412 7.83 0.47 9.10
CA TRP A 412 9.25 0.82 9.24
C TRP A 412 9.46 2.32 9.49
N LEU A 413 8.63 3.17 8.88
CA LEU A 413 8.72 4.62 9.06
C LEU A 413 8.21 5.02 10.45
N PHE A 414 7.13 4.41 10.94
CA PHE A 414 6.68 4.57 12.32
C PHE A 414 7.75 4.13 13.34
N ALA A 415 8.39 3.00 13.11
CA ALA A 415 9.47 2.53 13.99
C ALA A 415 10.61 3.55 14.06
N ARG A 416 11.02 4.12 12.92
CA ARG A 416 12.05 5.15 12.84
C ARG A 416 11.62 6.45 13.50
N GLU A 417 10.39 6.92 13.24
CA GLU A 417 9.89 8.15 13.82
C GLU A 417 9.78 8.06 15.35
N ILE A 418 9.30 6.94 15.89
CA ILE A 418 9.31 6.69 17.33
C ILE A 418 10.73 6.85 17.90
N GLN A 419 11.72 6.17 17.33
CA GLN A 419 13.10 6.26 17.81
C GLN A 419 13.67 7.68 17.70
N ARG A 420 13.36 8.41 16.62
CA ARG A 420 13.74 9.81 16.43
C ARG A 420 13.15 10.73 17.49
N GLN A 421 11.86 10.58 17.81
CA GLN A 421 11.17 11.35 18.84
C GLN A 421 11.74 11.06 20.23
N LEU A 422 12.00 9.80 20.54
CA LEU A 422 12.60 9.41 21.83
C LEU A 422 14.02 9.94 21.98
N ALA A 423 14.84 9.86 20.93
CA ALA A 423 16.20 10.44 20.96
C ALA A 423 16.18 11.96 21.18
N ALA A 424 15.29 12.68 20.50
CA ALA A 424 15.16 14.14 20.65
C ALA A 424 14.76 14.58 22.08
N ARG A 425 14.08 13.70 22.83
CA ARG A 425 13.66 13.97 24.24
C ARG A 425 14.73 13.64 25.27
N GLN A 426 15.71 12.78 24.96
CA GLN A 426 16.84 12.49 25.84
C GLN A 426 17.84 13.67 25.91
N HIS A 427 17.78 14.57 24.92
CA HIS A 427 18.65 15.73 24.84
C HIS A 427 18.01 17.05 25.35
N LYS A 428 16.78 16.96 25.88
CA LYS A 428 16.08 18.06 26.57
C LYS A 428 16.13 17.86 28.08
#